data_9607350cab08769cce7f81027707bb78
#
_entry.id   9607350cab08769cce7f81027707bb78
#
_cell.length_a   1.000
_cell.length_b   1.000
_cell.length_c   1.000
_cell.angle_alpha   90.00
_cell.angle_beta   90.00
_cell.angle_gamma   90.00
#
_symmetry.space_group_name_H-M   'P 1'
#
loop_
_entity.id
_entity.type
_entity.pdbx_description
1 polymer ?
#
loop_
_entity_poly.entity_id
_entity_poly.type
_entity_poly.pdbx_seq_one_letter_code
_entity_poly.pdbx_strand_id
1 'polypeptide(L)'
;MKPNYFLNRRMSTLLAGLVMAGTMGQAFAQAVPAPGVSPRIDTIKKSGVLRAGVLSNPPWLVENTTGTGDAWAGPAWLLANEYARLLGVKLVAVPVSHETKVPVLASNQVDVTISPLSVTPERLKVVDFVTYSATALCVFGRADNPKVANAKSIDDFNSPDITVAYFTGGGEENWVKKRFPNAKLRGVSTAGTAAPVEEILAKRADITPINRVPWSALNRKVKGLKALPDGNNCQGSTEMATPIGMAIDRNQPDYLNWLKAVSDTLKPKLDADERRIINTM
;
A
#
# COMPACT_ATOMS: atom_id res chain seq x y z
N MET A 1 -56.33 -78.59 -7.57
CA MET A 1 -55.42 -77.89 -8.48
C MET A 1 -55.68 -76.36 -8.28
N LYS A 2 -54.78 -75.67 -7.72
CA LYS A 2 -54.93 -74.21 -7.31
C LYS A 2 -54.13 -73.33 -8.25
N PRO A 3 -54.62 -72.21 -8.68
CA PRO A 3 -53.83 -71.17 -9.37
C PRO A 3 -53.19 -70.19 -8.39
N ASN A 4 -51.95 -69.85 -8.67
CA ASN A 4 -51.13 -68.90 -7.94
C ASN A 4 -51.50 -67.46 -8.34
N TYR A 5 -51.72 -66.62 -7.34
CA TYR A 5 -51.83 -65.17 -7.50
C TYR A 5 -50.43 -64.53 -7.34
N PHE A 6 -49.96 -63.85 -8.38
CA PHE A 6 -48.78 -62.95 -8.29
C PHE A 6 -49.22 -61.54 -7.96
N LEU A 7 -48.74 -61.07 -6.82
CA LEU A 7 -48.96 -59.68 -6.36
C LEU A 7 -47.85 -58.80 -6.93
N ASN A 8 -48.18 -57.94 -7.88
CA ASN A 8 -47.27 -56.93 -8.39
C ASN A 8 -47.18 -55.74 -7.41
N ARG A 9 -46.06 -55.66 -6.71
CA ARG A 9 -45.72 -54.51 -5.86
C ARG A 9 -44.94 -53.49 -6.71
N ARG A 10 -45.59 -52.40 -7.12
CA ARG A 10 -44.94 -51.25 -7.75
C ARG A 10 -44.14 -50.48 -6.69
N MET A 11 -42.84 -50.50 -6.79
CA MET A 11 -41.95 -49.66 -6.01
C MET A 11 -41.82 -48.32 -6.72
N SER A 12 -42.39 -47.27 -6.12
CA SER A 12 -42.25 -45.89 -6.55
C SER A 12 -40.92 -45.35 -5.99
N THR A 13 -39.93 -45.19 -6.86
CA THR A 13 -38.66 -44.52 -6.54
C THR A 13 -38.88 -42.99 -6.58
N LEU A 14 -38.93 -42.37 -5.40
CA LEU A 14 -38.86 -40.93 -5.24
C LEU A 14 -37.42 -40.50 -5.50
N LEU A 15 -37.15 -39.82 -6.65
CA LEU A 15 -35.94 -39.08 -6.91
C LEU A 15 -35.98 -37.77 -6.12
N ALA A 16 -35.29 -37.71 -5.00
CA ALA A 16 -35.01 -36.47 -4.30
C ALA A 16 -33.93 -35.71 -5.08
N GLY A 17 -34.34 -34.74 -5.88
CA GLY A 17 -33.44 -33.80 -6.53
C GLY A 17 -32.80 -32.87 -5.49
N LEU A 18 -31.53 -33.06 -5.19
CA LEU A 18 -30.71 -32.17 -4.39
C LEU A 18 -30.37 -30.93 -5.24
N VAL A 19 -31.14 -29.86 -5.10
CA VAL A 19 -30.82 -28.55 -5.67
C VAL A 19 -29.68 -27.97 -4.83
N MET A 20 -28.43 -28.14 -5.28
CA MET A 20 -27.31 -27.35 -4.77
C MET A 20 -27.52 -25.90 -5.23
N ALA A 21 -28.06 -25.07 -4.37
CA ALA A 21 -27.99 -23.61 -4.50
C ALA A 21 -26.54 -23.19 -4.29
N GLY A 22 -25.80 -23.11 -5.41
CA GLY A 22 -24.51 -22.46 -5.44
C GLY A 22 -24.69 -21.00 -5.06
N THR A 23 -24.37 -20.64 -3.82
CA THR A 23 -24.18 -19.23 -3.42
C THR A 23 -22.96 -18.72 -4.18
N MET A 24 -23.18 -18.22 -5.40
CA MET A 24 -22.23 -17.31 -6.03
C MET A 24 -22.11 -16.12 -5.09
N GLY A 25 -20.99 -16.04 -4.37
CA GLY A 25 -20.58 -14.85 -3.65
C GLY A 25 -20.50 -13.72 -4.66
N GLN A 26 -21.57 -12.94 -4.77
CA GLN A 26 -21.54 -11.67 -5.46
C GLN A 26 -20.57 -10.80 -4.67
N ALA A 27 -19.35 -10.62 -5.19
CA ALA A 27 -18.52 -9.52 -4.81
C ALA A 27 -19.38 -8.26 -5.03
N PHE A 28 -19.88 -7.67 -3.95
CA PHE A 28 -20.60 -6.40 -4.00
C PHE A 28 -19.62 -5.36 -4.55
N ALA A 29 -19.65 -5.16 -5.87
CA ALA A 29 -19.06 -3.98 -6.46
C ALA A 29 -19.69 -2.79 -5.74
N GLN A 30 -18.88 -1.99 -5.04
CA GLN A 30 -19.40 -0.84 -4.29
C GLN A 30 -20.24 0.01 -5.23
N ALA A 31 -21.52 0.10 -4.97
CA ALA A 31 -22.45 0.81 -5.84
C ALA A 31 -22.04 2.28 -5.95
N VAL A 32 -21.97 2.78 -7.18
CA VAL A 32 -21.74 4.20 -7.42
C VAL A 32 -22.91 4.98 -6.83
N PRO A 33 -22.69 6.07 -6.08
CA PRO A 33 -23.77 6.92 -5.58
C PRO A 33 -24.78 7.27 -6.67
N ALA A 34 -26.07 7.26 -6.31
CA ALA A 34 -27.14 7.62 -7.22
C ALA A 34 -27.00 9.08 -7.71
N PRO A 35 -27.50 9.42 -8.90
CA PRO A 35 -27.49 10.80 -9.37
C PRO A 35 -28.08 11.78 -8.35
N GLY A 36 -27.42 12.92 -8.14
CA GLY A 36 -27.81 13.95 -7.18
C GLY A 36 -27.25 13.76 -5.76
N VAL A 37 -26.68 12.58 -5.44
CA VAL A 37 -26.08 12.32 -4.11
C VAL A 37 -24.68 12.94 -4.00
N SER A 38 -23.86 12.82 -5.04
CA SER A 38 -22.51 13.37 -5.07
C SER A 38 -22.32 14.32 -6.25
N PRO A 39 -22.34 15.64 -6.03
CA PRO A 39 -22.14 16.61 -7.12
C PRO A 39 -20.82 16.39 -7.91
N ARG A 40 -19.76 15.91 -7.25
CA ARG A 40 -18.51 15.60 -7.91
C ARG A 40 -18.65 14.43 -8.87
N ILE A 41 -19.26 13.34 -8.43
CA ILE A 41 -19.52 12.15 -9.28
C ILE A 41 -20.40 12.54 -10.46
N ASP A 42 -21.46 13.32 -10.24
CA ASP A 42 -22.33 13.78 -11.30
C ASP A 42 -21.59 14.62 -12.35
N THR A 43 -20.70 15.50 -11.89
CA THR A 43 -19.84 16.31 -12.77
C THR A 43 -18.88 15.45 -13.59
N ILE A 44 -18.22 14.45 -12.97
CA ILE A 44 -17.34 13.51 -13.64
C ILE A 44 -18.11 12.70 -14.69
N LYS A 45 -19.26 12.15 -14.32
CA LYS A 45 -20.10 11.37 -15.26
C LYS A 45 -20.60 12.22 -16.42
N LYS A 46 -21.01 13.47 -16.17
CA LYS A 46 -21.46 14.42 -17.19
C LYS A 46 -20.33 14.78 -18.16
N SER A 47 -19.09 14.96 -17.67
CA SER A 47 -17.93 15.27 -18.51
C SER A 47 -17.40 14.05 -19.27
N GLY A 48 -17.75 12.83 -18.83
CA GLY A 48 -17.23 11.58 -19.40
C GLY A 48 -15.77 11.29 -19.05
N VAL A 49 -15.15 12.08 -18.14
CA VAL A 49 -13.74 11.91 -17.77
C VAL A 49 -13.52 12.05 -16.27
N LEU A 50 -12.62 11.22 -15.74
CA LEU A 50 -12.02 11.34 -14.41
C LEU A 50 -10.60 11.92 -14.58
N ARG A 51 -10.38 13.16 -14.16
CA ARG A 51 -9.09 13.82 -14.24
C ARG A 51 -8.24 13.47 -13.02
N ALA A 52 -7.11 12.80 -13.24
CA ALA A 52 -6.22 12.34 -12.18
C ALA A 52 -4.87 13.08 -12.24
N GLY A 53 -4.51 13.80 -11.19
CA GLY A 53 -3.20 14.43 -11.05
C GLY A 53 -2.10 13.38 -10.87
N VAL A 54 -1.10 13.36 -11.75
CA VAL A 54 -0.03 12.36 -11.77
C VAL A 54 1.35 12.97 -11.62
N LEU A 55 2.18 12.35 -10.78
CA LEU A 55 3.61 12.60 -10.64
C LEU A 55 4.25 11.30 -10.18
N SER A 56 5.26 10.81 -10.90
CA SER A 56 5.92 9.54 -10.58
C SER A 56 6.51 9.54 -9.18
N ASN A 57 6.18 8.49 -8.42
CA ASN A 57 6.72 8.23 -7.09
C ASN A 57 6.64 6.72 -6.78
N PRO A 58 7.62 5.93 -7.26
CA PRO A 58 7.67 4.50 -7.00
C PRO A 58 7.70 4.18 -5.50
N PRO A 59 7.13 3.08 -5.07
CA PRO A 59 6.47 2.00 -5.84
C PRO A 59 5.00 2.27 -6.16
N TRP A 60 4.42 3.37 -5.70
CA TRP A 60 2.97 3.60 -5.70
C TRP A 60 2.42 4.09 -7.03
N LEU A 61 3.20 4.93 -7.74
CA LEU A 61 2.88 5.43 -9.08
C LEU A 61 4.17 5.50 -9.89
N VAL A 62 4.24 4.73 -10.97
CA VAL A 62 5.43 4.58 -11.81
C VAL A 62 5.08 5.01 -13.23
N GLU A 63 5.84 5.97 -13.76
CA GLU A 63 5.74 6.37 -15.16
C GLU A 63 6.46 5.36 -16.04
N ASN A 64 5.80 4.92 -17.09
CA ASN A 64 6.41 4.06 -18.11
C ASN A 64 7.03 4.91 -19.21
N THR A 65 8.33 4.99 -19.21
CA THR A 65 9.11 5.75 -20.20
C THR A 65 9.52 4.92 -21.42
N THR A 66 9.11 3.64 -21.50
CA THR A 66 9.49 2.74 -22.62
C THR A 66 8.73 3.01 -23.91
N GLY A 67 7.63 3.77 -23.84
CA GLY A 67 6.76 4.06 -24.97
C GLY A 67 5.87 2.90 -25.41
N THR A 68 5.86 1.78 -24.69
CA THR A 68 5.03 0.60 -24.97
C THR A 68 4.17 0.24 -23.76
N GLY A 69 2.90 -0.16 -24.01
CA GLY A 69 1.95 -0.49 -22.94
C GLY A 69 1.34 0.75 -22.29
N ASP A 70 0.82 0.58 -21.06
CA ASP A 70 0.20 1.66 -20.29
C ASP A 70 1.24 2.70 -19.87
N ALA A 71 0.90 3.98 -19.98
CA ALA A 71 1.79 5.08 -19.62
C ALA A 71 2.14 5.11 -18.11
N TRP A 72 1.32 4.49 -17.27
CA TRP A 72 1.49 4.46 -15.83
C TRP A 72 1.25 3.06 -15.27
N ALA A 73 1.86 2.78 -14.13
CA ALA A 73 1.70 1.54 -13.37
C ALA A 73 1.69 1.83 -11.87
N GLY A 74 1.34 0.83 -11.09
CA GLY A 74 1.36 0.87 -9.64
C GLY A 74 -0.02 0.96 -9.00
N PRO A 75 -0.11 0.71 -7.68
CA PRO A 75 -1.39 0.64 -6.97
C PRO A 75 -2.24 1.90 -7.11
N ALA A 76 -1.63 3.10 -7.20
CA ALA A 76 -2.39 4.33 -7.43
C ALA A 76 -3.05 4.36 -8.81
N TRP A 77 -2.34 3.91 -9.85
CA TRP A 77 -2.88 3.83 -11.20
C TRP A 77 -3.97 2.77 -11.34
N LEU A 78 -3.72 1.58 -10.73
CA LEU A 78 -4.70 0.50 -10.68
C LEU A 78 -6.01 0.96 -10.03
N LEU A 79 -5.92 1.66 -8.90
CA LEU A 79 -7.09 2.17 -8.17
C LEU A 79 -7.82 3.25 -8.97
N ALA A 80 -7.11 4.18 -9.62
CA ALA A 80 -7.72 5.22 -10.45
C ALA A 80 -8.44 4.65 -11.68
N ASN A 81 -7.88 3.61 -12.32
CA ASN A 81 -8.54 2.89 -13.40
C ASN A 81 -9.84 2.23 -12.94
N GLU A 82 -9.85 1.63 -11.74
CA GLU A 82 -11.08 1.03 -11.21
C GLU A 82 -12.14 2.08 -10.92
N TYR A 83 -11.78 3.24 -10.39
CA TYR A 83 -12.73 4.36 -10.23
C TYR A 83 -13.34 4.78 -11.58
N ALA A 84 -12.50 5.00 -12.60
CA ALA A 84 -12.98 5.39 -13.92
C ALA A 84 -13.89 4.31 -14.54
N ARG A 85 -13.51 3.03 -14.42
CA ARG A 85 -14.30 1.88 -14.88
C ARG A 85 -15.66 1.81 -14.21
N LEU A 86 -15.73 1.94 -12.88
CA LEU A 86 -16.99 1.90 -12.13
C LEU A 86 -17.90 3.09 -12.47
N LEU A 87 -17.31 4.28 -12.69
CA LEU A 87 -18.05 5.47 -13.09
C LEU A 87 -18.50 5.43 -14.57
N GLY A 88 -17.95 4.51 -15.39
CA GLY A 88 -18.21 4.44 -16.82
C GLY A 88 -17.61 5.61 -17.60
N VAL A 89 -16.46 6.15 -17.17
CA VAL A 89 -15.79 7.31 -17.76
C VAL A 89 -14.34 7.00 -18.15
N LYS A 90 -13.73 7.88 -18.95
CA LYS A 90 -12.32 7.77 -19.32
C LYS A 90 -11.43 8.33 -18.20
N LEU A 91 -10.35 7.62 -17.85
CA LEU A 91 -9.29 8.16 -16.98
C LEU A 91 -8.38 9.07 -17.80
N VAL A 92 -8.14 10.29 -17.32
CA VAL A 92 -7.25 11.26 -17.95
C VAL A 92 -6.16 11.66 -16.95
N ALA A 93 -4.90 11.35 -17.28
CA ALA A 93 -3.74 11.76 -16.51
C ALA A 93 -3.43 13.23 -16.75
N VAL A 94 -3.32 14.02 -15.67
CA VAL A 94 -2.96 15.44 -15.69
C VAL A 94 -1.62 15.58 -14.95
N PRO A 95 -0.51 15.90 -15.63
CA PRO A 95 0.78 16.08 -14.98
C PRO A 95 0.74 17.17 -13.92
N VAL A 96 1.31 16.89 -12.75
CA VAL A 96 1.46 17.84 -11.65
C VAL A 96 2.90 17.86 -11.14
N SER A 97 3.27 18.86 -10.35
CA SER A 97 4.55 18.94 -9.66
C SER A 97 4.40 18.67 -8.15
N HIS A 98 5.52 18.65 -7.42
CA HIS A 98 5.50 18.55 -5.96
C HIS A 98 4.75 19.73 -5.31
N GLU A 99 4.81 20.91 -5.90
CA GLU A 99 4.18 22.13 -5.42
C GLU A 99 2.70 22.20 -5.80
N THR A 100 2.33 21.67 -6.98
CA THR A 100 0.97 21.83 -7.53
C THR A 100 0.02 20.69 -7.21
N LYS A 101 0.51 19.49 -6.88
CA LYS A 101 -0.31 18.26 -6.68
C LYS A 101 -1.41 18.37 -5.61
N VAL A 102 -1.35 19.35 -4.71
CA VAL A 102 -2.43 19.66 -3.77
C VAL A 102 -3.26 20.84 -4.25
N PRO A 103 -2.68 22.01 -4.63
CA PRO A 103 -3.46 23.15 -5.12
C PRO A 103 -4.36 22.89 -6.32
N VAL A 104 -4.01 21.97 -7.22
CA VAL A 104 -4.83 21.63 -8.41
C VAL A 104 -6.21 21.06 -8.06
N LEU A 105 -6.40 20.54 -6.84
CA LEU A 105 -7.70 20.08 -6.34
C LEU A 105 -8.62 21.24 -6.05
N ALA A 106 -8.16 22.21 -5.26
CA ALA A 106 -8.93 23.40 -4.90
C ALA A 106 -9.27 24.27 -6.13
N SER A 107 -8.37 24.31 -7.15
CA SER A 107 -8.61 25.00 -8.41
C SER A 107 -9.44 24.20 -9.43
N ASN A 108 -9.94 23.01 -9.04
CA ASN A 108 -10.78 22.15 -9.86
C ASN A 108 -10.15 21.73 -11.22
N GLN A 109 -8.82 21.66 -11.28
CA GLN A 109 -8.10 21.19 -12.46
C GLN A 109 -8.10 19.66 -12.55
N VAL A 110 -8.17 18.97 -11.41
CA VAL A 110 -8.28 17.53 -11.29
C VAL A 110 -9.42 17.16 -10.34
N ASP A 111 -9.92 15.94 -10.45
CA ASP A 111 -10.98 15.40 -9.59
C ASP A 111 -10.38 14.62 -8.42
N VAL A 112 -9.18 14.09 -8.61
CA VAL A 112 -8.37 13.38 -7.63
C VAL A 112 -6.91 13.57 -7.97
N THR A 113 -6.02 13.75 -6.99
CA THR A 113 -4.59 13.60 -7.21
C THR A 113 -4.17 12.20 -6.79
N ILE A 114 -3.68 11.41 -7.73
CA ILE A 114 -3.19 10.05 -7.49
C ILE A 114 -1.68 9.98 -7.30
N SER A 115 -0.99 11.11 -7.51
CA SER A 115 0.39 11.25 -7.07
C SER A 115 0.45 10.97 -5.57
N PRO A 116 1.26 10.00 -5.12
CA PRO A 116 1.27 9.57 -3.73
C PRO A 116 1.59 10.70 -2.76
N LEU A 117 0.80 10.80 -1.71
CA LEU A 117 0.92 11.81 -0.66
C LEU A 117 0.96 11.16 0.71
N SER A 118 1.95 11.52 1.53
CA SER A 118 1.92 11.21 2.96
C SER A 118 0.81 11.99 3.64
N VAL A 119 0.04 11.34 4.49
CA VAL A 119 -0.97 11.98 5.32
C VAL A 119 -0.27 12.77 6.42
N THR A 120 -0.41 14.09 6.40
CA THR A 120 0.14 14.97 7.44
C THR A 120 -0.93 15.89 8.01
N PRO A 121 -0.78 16.39 9.27
CA PRO A 121 -1.75 17.31 9.86
C PRO A 121 -2.01 18.56 9.02
N GLU A 122 -0.99 19.08 8.33
CA GLU A 122 -1.10 20.27 7.47
C GLU A 122 -1.97 19.98 6.26
N ARG A 123 -1.75 18.83 5.60
CA ARG A 123 -2.52 18.42 4.43
C ARG A 123 -3.96 18.10 4.76
N LEU A 124 -4.23 17.47 5.93
CA LEU A 124 -5.59 17.20 6.40
C LEU A 124 -6.43 18.47 6.62
N LYS A 125 -5.81 19.67 6.70
CA LYS A 125 -6.54 20.92 6.76
C LYS A 125 -7.09 21.36 5.42
N VAL A 126 -6.54 20.86 4.30
CA VAL A 126 -6.83 21.37 2.95
C VAL A 126 -7.34 20.31 1.97
N VAL A 127 -7.12 19.02 2.24
CA VAL A 127 -7.60 17.89 1.41
C VAL A 127 -8.10 16.75 2.26
N ASP A 128 -8.93 15.88 1.65
CA ASP A 128 -9.33 14.60 2.20
C ASP A 128 -8.55 13.46 1.52
N PHE A 129 -8.27 12.38 2.28
CA PHE A 129 -7.43 11.29 1.83
C PHE A 129 -8.18 9.98 1.65
N VAL A 130 -7.82 9.27 0.58
CA VAL A 130 -8.05 7.85 0.40
C VAL A 130 -6.71 7.13 0.56
N THR A 131 -6.49 6.56 1.75
CA THR A 131 -5.24 5.86 2.06
C THR A 131 -5.30 4.44 1.50
N TYR A 132 -4.23 4.02 0.82
CA TYR A 132 -4.15 2.67 0.26
C TYR A 132 -2.84 1.96 0.60
N SER A 133 -1.85 2.68 1.11
CA SER A 133 -0.54 2.14 1.52
C SER A 133 0.01 2.89 2.73
N ALA A 134 1.21 2.51 3.17
CA ALA A 134 2.00 3.24 4.15
C ALA A 134 3.49 3.10 3.83
N THR A 135 4.26 4.14 4.13
CA THR A 135 5.70 4.00 4.30
C THR A 135 6.01 3.68 5.76
N ALA A 136 7.07 2.91 6.01
CA ALA A 136 7.50 2.55 7.35
C ALA A 136 8.99 2.19 7.37
N LEU A 137 9.59 2.06 8.56
CA LEU A 137 10.96 1.63 8.71
C LEU A 137 11.06 0.11 8.89
N CYS A 138 12.08 -0.46 8.29
CA CYS A 138 12.71 -1.70 8.72
C CYS A 138 13.84 -1.38 9.70
N VAL A 139 14.17 -2.30 10.57
CA VAL A 139 15.43 -2.28 11.34
C VAL A 139 16.24 -3.49 10.91
N PHE A 140 17.42 -3.30 10.37
CA PHE A 140 18.22 -4.40 9.84
C PHE A 140 19.65 -4.41 10.37
N GLY A 141 20.25 -5.58 10.29
CA GLY A 141 21.63 -5.83 10.57
C GLY A 141 22.14 -7.04 9.78
N ARG A 142 23.36 -7.48 10.08
CA ARG A 142 23.93 -8.66 9.42
C ARG A 142 23.37 -9.94 10.01
N ALA A 143 22.95 -10.86 9.15
CA ALA A 143 22.38 -12.15 9.55
C ALA A 143 23.40 -13.07 10.26
N ASP A 144 24.71 -12.86 10.07
CA ASP A 144 25.79 -13.58 10.78
C ASP A 144 26.09 -13.00 12.17
N ASN A 145 25.51 -11.86 12.55
CA ASN A 145 25.60 -11.33 13.90
C ASN A 145 24.58 -12.06 14.79
N PRO A 146 25.02 -12.82 15.83
CA PRO A 146 24.09 -13.58 16.69
C PRO A 146 23.00 -12.74 17.33
N LYS A 147 23.28 -11.45 17.63
CA LYS A 147 22.32 -10.51 18.20
C LYS A 147 21.18 -10.20 17.24
N VAL A 148 21.47 -10.17 15.93
CA VAL A 148 20.49 -9.94 14.87
C VAL A 148 19.82 -11.26 14.46
N ALA A 149 20.62 -12.33 14.31
CA ALA A 149 20.13 -13.64 13.91
C ALA A 149 19.02 -14.17 14.84
N ASN A 150 19.21 -14.02 16.15
CA ASN A 150 18.32 -14.52 17.19
C ASN A 150 17.15 -13.58 17.51
N ALA A 151 17.19 -12.32 17.09
CA ALA A 151 16.13 -11.35 17.34
C ALA A 151 14.85 -11.76 16.60
N LYS A 152 13.71 -11.69 17.29
CA LYS A 152 12.37 -12.03 16.78
C LYS A 152 11.50 -10.78 16.60
N SER A 153 11.82 -9.71 17.32
CA SER A 153 11.13 -8.43 17.23
C SER A 153 12.11 -7.27 17.27
N ILE A 154 11.67 -6.08 16.88
CA ILE A 154 12.47 -4.86 16.98
C ILE A 154 12.76 -4.50 18.45
N ASP A 155 11.89 -4.93 19.38
CA ASP A 155 12.07 -4.70 20.83
C ASP A 155 13.33 -5.38 21.37
N ASP A 156 13.73 -6.51 20.80
CA ASP A 156 14.93 -7.25 21.21
C ASP A 156 16.22 -6.44 21.02
N PHE A 157 16.15 -5.40 20.17
CA PHE A 157 17.29 -4.51 19.93
C PHE A 157 17.44 -3.37 20.97
N ASN A 158 16.47 -3.19 21.86
CA ASN A 158 16.58 -2.19 22.92
C ASN A 158 17.39 -2.71 24.12
N SER A 159 18.65 -3.02 23.91
CA SER A 159 19.57 -3.64 24.87
C SER A 159 20.92 -2.92 24.88
N PRO A 160 21.60 -2.84 26.06
CA PRO A 160 22.92 -2.21 26.17
C PRO A 160 24.02 -2.91 25.35
N ASP A 161 23.76 -4.13 24.89
CA ASP A 161 24.70 -4.88 24.05
C ASP A 161 24.54 -4.54 22.55
N ILE A 162 23.49 -3.84 22.19
CA ILE A 162 23.19 -3.45 20.80
C ILE A 162 23.76 -2.06 20.50
N THR A 163 24.42 -1.92 19.35
CA THR A 163 24.83 -0.63 18.80
C THR A 163 23.94 -0.30 17.62
N VAL A 164 23.21 0.82 17.68
CA VAL A 164 22.31 1.32 16.64
C VAL A 164 22.99 2.46 15.88
N ALA A 165 23.26 2.25 14.60
CA ALA A 165 23.73 3.34 13.73
C ALA A 165 22.54 4.17 13.22
N TYR A 166 22.72 5.49 13.09
CA TYR A 166 21.70 6.37 12.50
C TYR A 166 22.37 7.60 11.86
N PHE A 167 21.70 8.22 10.90
CA PHE A 167 22.17 9.46 10.29
C PHE A 167 21.81 10.65 11.18
N THR A 168 22.85 11.39 11.61
CA THR A 168 22.68 12.58 12.46
C THR A 168 22.04 13.72 11.66
N GLY A 169 21.00 14.35 12.23
CA GLY A 169 20.20 15.34 11.54
C GLY A 169 19.14 14.73 10.60
N GLY A 170 19.09 13.40 10.48
CA GLY A 170 18.08 12.69 9.71
C GLY A 170 16.71 12.63 10.41
N GLY A 171 15.66 12.35 9.65
CA GLY A 171 14.29 12.23 10.17
C GLY A 171 14.13 11.12 11.20
N GLU A 172 14.95 10.07 11.12
CA GLU A 172 14.90 8.91 12.02
C GLU A 172 15.65 9.13 13.35
N GLU A 173 16.47 10.17 13.49
CA GLU A 173 17.30 10.36 14.68
C GLU A 173 16.47 10.42 15.97
N ASN A 174 15.43 11.24 16.00
CA ASN A 174 14.57 11.35 17.17
C ASN A 174 13.82 10.06 17.48
N TRP A 175 13.43 9.33 16.45
CA TRP A 175 12.80 8.03 16.60
C TRP A 175 13.78 7.01 17.18
N VAL A 176 15.00 6.90 16.67
CA VAL A 176 16.04 5.99 17.21
C VAL A 176 16.29 6.25 18.68
N LYS A 177 16.45 7.52 19.09
CA LYS A 177 16.68 7.88 20.50
C LYS A 177 15.52 7.49 21.41
N LYS A 178 14.29 7.59 20.94
CA LYS A 178 13.09 7.19 21.71
C LYS A 178 12.86 5.70 21.69
N ARG A 179 13.16 5.04 20.57
CA ARG A 179 12.85 3.62 20.35
C ARG A 179 13.84 2.69 21.04
N PHE A 180 15.11 3.13 21.13
CA PHE A 180 16.21 2.33 21.68
C PHE A 180 16.95 3.05 22.84
N PRO A 181 16.23 3.44 23.93
CA PRO A 181 16.84 4.20 25.03
C PRO A 181 17.94 3.44 25.78
N ASN A 182 17.92 2.11 25.74
CA ASN A 182 18.91 1.25 26.41
C ASN A 182 20.07 0.85 25.50
N ALA A 183 19.98 1.07 24.18
CA ALA A 183 21.03 0.69 23.25
C ALA A 183 22.17 1.74 23.18
N LYS A 184 23.31 1.32 22.68
CA LYS A 184 24.42 2.24 22.32
C LYS A 184 24.08 2.93 21.00
N LEU A 185 24.06 4.24 21.00
CA LEU A 185 23.69 5.04 19.83
C LEU A 185 24.96 5.54 19.12
N ARG A 186 25.04 5.26 17.81
CA ARG A 186 26.13 5.67 16.94
C ARG A 186 25.63 6.58 15.83
N GLY A 187 25.66 7.89 16.07
CA GLY A 187 25.36 8.89 15.06
C GLY A 187 26.47 9.03 14.03
N VAL A 188 26.12 9.07 12.76
CA VAL A 188 27.05 9.32 11.65
C VAL A 188 26.55 10.49 10.80
N SER A 189 27.45 11.40 10.42
CA SER A 189 27.12 12.62 9.67
C SER A 189 27.82 12.73 8.33
N THR A 190 28.79 11.84 8.07
CA THR A 190 29.58 11.82 6.83
C THR A 190 28.98 10.83 5.83
N ALA A 191 29.30 11.00 4.54
CA ALA A 191 28.90 10.10 3.44
C ALA A 191 27.38 9.99 3.16
N GLY A 192 26.57 10.95 3.61
CA GLY A 192 25.14 11.01 3.30
C GLY A 192 24.30 9.96 4.02
N THR A 193 23.07 9.79 3.58
CA THR A 193 22.08 8.91 4.21
C THR A 193 22.41 7.41 4.12
N ALA A 194 23.40 7.01 3.30
CA ALA A 194 23.91 5.64 3.22
C ALA A 194 24.90 5.29 4.33
N ALA A 195 25.48 6.27 5.03
CA ALA A 195 26.53 6.04 6.04
C ALA A 195 26.13 5.03 7.15
N PRO A 196 24.90 5.02 7.69
CA PRO A 196 24.52 4.00 8.67
C PRO A 196 24.54 2.58 8.11
N VAL A 197 24.26 2.40 6.83
CA VAL A 197 24.35 1.08 6.14
C VAL A 197 25.81 0.61 6.12
N GLU A 198 26.75 1.51 5.82
CA GLU A 198 28.19 1.20 5.83
C GLU A 198 28.69 0.81 7.23
N GLU A 199 28.14 1.40 8.30
CA GLU A 199 28.46 1.00 9.66
C GLU A 199 28.11 -0.46 9.95
N ILE A 200 26.96 -0.93 9.41
CA ILE A 200 26.51 -2.33 9.52
C ILE A 200 27.48 -3.24 8.75
N LEU A 201 27.73 -2.92 7.48
CA LEU A 201 28.58 -3.73 6.62
C LEU A 201 30.03 -3.83 7.15
N ALA A 202 30.53 -2.74 7.72
CA ALA A 202 31.86 -2.68 8.35
C ALA A 202 31.93 -3.23 9.77
N LYS A 203 30.85 -3.80 10.32
CA LYS A 203 30.76 -4.37 11.68
C LYS A 203 30.96 -3.36 12.80
N ARG A 204 30.76 -2.07 12.56
CA ARG A 204 30.89 -0.99 13.55
C ARG A 204 29.60 -0.70 14.31
N ALA A 205 28.47 -1.21 13.80
CA ALA A 205 27.19 -1.21 14.48
C ALA A 205 26.47 -2.55 14.24
N ASP A 206 25.51 -2.87 15.10
CA ASP A 206 24.74 -4.11 15.02
C ASP A 206 23.53 -3.94 14.10
N ILE A 207 22.83 -2.81 14.21
CA ILE A 207 21.58 -2.53 13.46
C ILE A 207 21.51 -1.06 13.02
N THR A 208 20.64 -0.82 12.01
CA THR A 208 20.22 0.52 11.59
C THR A 208 18.79 0.51 11.05
N PRO A 209 18.00 1.59 11.25
CA PRO A 209 16.74 1.75 10.54
C PRO A 209 16.95 2.09 9.07
N ILE A 210 16.01 1.66 8.24
CA ILE A 210 15.94 2.00 6.82
C ILE A 210 14.48 2.00 6.36
N ASN A 211 14.09 2.91 5.49
CA ASN A 211 12.77 2.82 4.88
C ASN A 211 12.63 1.52 4.06
N ARG A 212 11.46 0.89 4.13
CA ARG A 212 11.19 -0.42 3.50
C ARG A 212 11.43 -0.45 1.98
N VAL A 213 11.29 0.68 1.29
CA VAL A 213 11.53 0.76 -0.16
C VAL A 213 13.03 0.63 -0.48
N PRO A 214 13.95 1.50 0.02
CA PRO A 214 15.38 1.30 -0.16
C PRO A 214 15.91 0.01 0.47
N TRP A 215 15.28 -0.50 1.55
CA TRP A 215 15.61 -1.82 2.09
C TRP A 215 15.48 -2.92 1.04
N SER A 216 14.38 -2.93 0.28
CA SER A 216 14.16 -3.93 -0.76
C SER A 216 15.30 -3.95 -1.80
N ALA A 217 15.74 -2.77 -2.25
CA ALA A 217 16.86 -2.65 -3.19
C ALA A 217 18.19 -3.10 -2.57
N LEU A 218 18.45 -2.73 -1.31
CA LEU A 218 19.64 -3.13 -0.58
C LEU A 218 19.72 -4.65 -0.40
N ASN A 219 18.63 -5.27 0.08
CA ASN A 219 18.58 -6.71 0.37
C ASN A 219 18.74 -7.60 -0.89
N ARG A 220 18.41 -7.07 -2.08
CA ARG A 220 18.70 -7.78 -3.33
C ARG A 220 20.19 -7.74 -3.70
N LYS A 221 20.83 -6.60 -3.48
CA LYS A 221 22.23 -6.36 -3.85
C LYS A 221 23.22 -6.94 -2.83
N VAL A 222 22.88 -6.85 -1.55
CA VAL A 222 23.74 -7.27 -0.45
C VAL A 222 23.13 -8.49 0.24
N LYS A 223 23.81 -9.63 0.15
CA LYS A 223 23.38 -10.86 0.80
C LYS A 223 23.84 -10.92 2.25
N GLY A 224 23.18 -11.75 3.07
CA GLY A 224 23.54 -11.93 4.47
C GLY A 224 23.04 -10.82 5.39
N LEU A 225 21.99 -10.11 5.00
CA LEU A 225 21.28 -9.16 5.85
C LEU A 225 19.95 -9.77 6.35
N LYS A 226 19.54 -9.38 7.55
CA LYS A 226 18.24 -9.70 8.14
C LYS A 226 17.60 -8.42 8.63
N ALA A 227 16.30 -8.24 8.34
CA ALA A 227 15.51 -7.11 8.81
C ALA A 227 14.32 -7.59 9.65
N LEU A 228 13.86 -6.71 10.53
CA LEU A 228 12.63 -6.86 11.29
C LEU A 228 11.71 -5.65 11.02
N PRO A 229 10.38 -5.87 10.98
CA PRO A 229 9.71 -7.16 11.04
C PRO A 229 10.10 -8.05 9.86
N ASP A 230 10.18 -9.35 10.09
CA ASP A 230 10.61 -10.33 9.10
C ASP A 230 9.60 -10.50 7.95
N GLY A 231 10.11 -10.80 6.75
CA GLY A 231 9.29 -11.10 5.56
C GLY A 231 8.80 -9.87 4.79
N ASN A 232 8.44 -10.09 3.53
CA ASN A 232 7.79 -9.15 2.61
C ASN A 232 8.35 -7.71 2.59
N ASN A 233 9.67 -7.54 2.64
CA ASN A 233 10.30 -6.21 2.70
C ASN A 233 9.74 -5.33 3.83
N CYS A 234 9.56 -5.90 5.03
CA CYS A 234 9.01 -5.26 6.22
C CYS A 234 7.60 -4.69 5.99
N GLN A 235 6.84 -5.23 5.05
CA GLN A 235 5.43 -4.88 4.89
C GLN A 235 4.69 -5.23 6.18
N GLY A 236 3.91 -4.27 6.70
CA GLY A 236 3.26 -4.39 8.01
C GLY A 236 4.08 -3.82 9.17
N SER A 237 5.28 -3.28 8.91
CA SER A 237 5.98 -2.48 9.93
C SER A 237 5.13 -1.28 10.36
N THR A 238 5.06 -1.08 11.67
CA THR A 238 4.41 0.09 12.28
C THR A 238 5.43 1.17 12.70
N GLU A 239 6.72 0.90 12.53
CA GLU A 239 7.79 1.81 12.95
C GLU A 239 7.85 3.03 12.03
N MET A 240 7.63 4.22 12.58
CA MET A 240 7.45 5.48 11.86
C MET A 240 6.48 5.36 10.66
N ALA A 241 5.47 4.52 10.80
CA ALA A 241 4.50 4.31 9.73
C ALA A 241 3.77 5.62 9.42
N THR A 242 3.82 6.02 8.15
CA THR A 242 3.09 7.17 7.64
C THR A 242 2.16 6.70 6.53
N PRO A 243 0.84 6.87 6.68
CA PRO A 243 -0.09 6.49 5.64
C PRO A 243 0.18 7.23 4.32
N ILE A 244 0.08 6.50 3.22
CA ILE A 244 0.19 7.02 1.86
C ILE A 244 -1.18 6.89 1.19
N GLY A 245 -1.59 7.96 0.54
CA GLY A 245 -2.88 8.00 -0.13
C GLY A 245 -2.89 8.91 -1.35
N MET A 246 -4.00 8.84 -2.06
CA MET A 246 -4.43 9.87 -3.00
C MET A 246 -5.31 10.88 -2.27
N ALA A 247 -5.46 12.06 -2.83
CA ALA A 247 -6.24 13.12 -2.20
C ALA A 247 -7.31 13.69 -3.13
N ILE A 248 -8.38 14.15 -2.52
CA ILE A 248 -9.46 14.91 -3.17
C ILE A 248 -9.65 16.25 -2.46
N ASP A 249 -10.30 17.17 -3.13
CA ASP A 249 -10.75 18.42 -2.51
C ASP A 249 -11.73 18.14 -1.36
N ARG A 250 -11.73 19.00 -0.34
CA ARG A 250 -12.53 18.83 0.87
C ARG A 250 -14.04 19.00 0.61
N ASN A 251 -14.81 18.66 1.63
CA ASN A 251 -16.26 18.85 1.70
C ASN A 251 -17.04 18.04 0.63
N GLN A 252 -16.56 16.83 0.32
CA GLN A 252 -17.16 15.91 -0.63
C GLN A 252 -17.37 14.53 0.01
N PRO A 253 -18.17 14.42 1.09
CA PRO A 253 -18.23 13.20 1.91
C PRO A 253 -18.68 11.96 1.13
N ASP A 254 -19.67 12.08 0.24
CA ASP A 254 -20.18 10.94 -0.53
C ASP A 254 -19.18 10.45 -1.56
N TYR A 255 -18.44 11.38 -2.20
CA TYR A 255 -17.35 11.04 -3.09
C TYR A 255 -16.22 10.35 -2.33
N LEU A 256 -15.79 10.89 -1.20
CA LEU A 256 -14.75 10.34 -0.35
C LEU A 256 -15.11 8.93 0.14
N ASN A 257 -16.33 8.75 0.65
CA ASN A 257 -16.79 7.46 1.18
C ASN A 257 -16.82 6.40 0.10
N TRP A 258 -17.30 6.74 -1.11
CA TRP A 258 -17.30 5.82 -2.23
C TRP A 258 -15.89 5.43 -2.66
N LEU A 259 -14.97 6.40 -2.80
CA LEU A 259 -13.56 6.13 -3.13
C LEU A 259 -12.89 5.21 -2.11
N LYS A 260 -13.12 5.45 -0.81
CA LYS A 260 -12.59 4.60 0.27
C LYS A 260 -13.11 3.18 0.18
N ALA A 261 -14.41 3.01 0.01
CA ALA A 261 -15.02 1.69 -0.05
C ALA A 261 -14.51 0.87 -1.26
N VAL A 262 -14.29 1.50 -2.41
CA VAL A 262 -13.64 0.85 -3.56
C VAL A 262 -12.19 0.49 -3.24
N SER A 263 -11.43 1.41 -2.61
CA SER A 263 -10.05 1.15 -2.19
C SER A 263 -9.94 -0.04 -1.24
N ASP A 264 -10.81 -0.12 -0.25
CA ASP A 264 -10.84 -1.20 0.74
C ASP A 264 -11.10 -2.57 0.07
N THR A 265 -12.03 -2.60 -0.89
CA THR A 265 -12.32 -3.82 -1.67
C THR A 265 -11.10 -4.28 -2.48
N LEU A 266 -10.31 -3.34 -2.99
CA LEU A 266 -9.13 -3.64 -3.80
C LEU A 266 -7.85 -3.83 -2.99
N LYS A 267 -7.86 -3.61 -1.68
CA LYS A 267 -6.65 -3.60 -0.84
C LYS A 267 -5.71 -4.78 -1.09
N PRO A 268 -6.17 -6.06 -1.16
CA PRO A 268 -5.29 -7.18 -1.42
C PRO A 268 -4.56 -7.07 -2.78
N LYS A 269 -5.26 -6.55 -3.81
CA LYS A 269 -4.71 -6.36 -5.15
C LYS A 269 -3.71 -5.21 -5.21
N LEU A 270 -4.01 -4.11 -4.51
CA LEU A 270 -3.11 -2.96 -4.38
C LEU A 270 -1.81 -3.36 -3.68
N ASP A 271 -1.90 -4.12 -2.59
CA ASP A 271 -0.74 -4.63 -1.86
C ASP A 271 0.11 -5.60 -2.69
N ALA A 272 -0.54 -6.43 -3.50
CA ALA A 272 0.16 -7.35 -4.40
C ALA A 272 0.91 -6.59 -5.51
N ASP A 273 0.29 -5.56 -6.08
CA ASP A 273 0.90 -4.75 -7.14
C ASP A 273 2.07 -3.91 -6.60
N GLU A 274 1.92 -3.32 -5.41
CA GLU A 274 3.01 -2.63 -4.72
C GLU A 274 4.21 -3.56 -4.48
N ARG A 275 3.98 -4.78 -3.95
CA ARG A 275 5.05 -5.78 -3.77
C ARG A 275 5.72 -6.13 -5.09
N ARG A 276 4.94 -6.31 -6.15
CA ARG A 276 5.48 -6.62 -7.48
C ARG A 276 6.45 -5.54 -7.94
N ILE A 277 6.07 -4.27 -7.83
CA ILE A 277 6.91 -3.13 -8.22
C ILE A 277 8.16 -3.04 -7.34
N ILE A 278 8.02 -3.12 -6.02
CA ILE A 278 9.17 -3.12 -5.09
C ILE A 278 10.17 -4.22 -5.47
N ASN A 279 9.69 -5.39 -5.91
CA ASN A 279 10.56 -6.50 -6.28
C ASN A 279 11.26 -6.30 -7.64
N THR A 280 10.84 -5.36 -8.45
CA THR A 280 11.48 -5.05 -9.75
C THR A 280 12.38 -3.82 -9.70
N MET A 281 12.32 -3.01 -8.65
CA MET A 281 13.19 -1.85 -8.42
C MET A 281 14.57 -2.30 -7.93
#